data_64fadf8b842a26d1cc0b3693a99c28c4
#
_entry.id   64fadf8b842a26d1cc0b3693a99c28c4
#
_cell.length_a   1.000
_cell.length_b   1.000
_cell.length_c   1.000
_cell.angle_alpha   90.00
_cell.angle_beta   90.00
_cell.angle_gamma   90.00
#
_symmetry.space_group_name_H-M   'P 1'
#
loop_
_entity.id
_entity.type
_entity.pdbx_description
1 polymer ?
#
loop_
_entity_poly.entity_id
_entity_poly.type
_entity_poly.pdbx_seq_one_letter_code
_entity_poly.pdbx_strand_id
1 'polypeptide(L)'
;MRNVWIFPVKVTDNHKVIIEKKVIDDNFKKKEKKARKLSYAELEAKAKESQSTRTSVRETISQTYKRNPYIAEYAKRRANGVCQLCGISAPFKNKLGEPYLETHHIEWLSKGGSDTIDNTVALYPNCHKKMHILDSLEDKRVLKERNRY
;
A
#
# COMPACT_ATOMS: atom_id res chain seq x y z
N MET A 1 38.22 1.39 -3.00
CA MET A 1 37.44 0.59 -2.04
C MET A 1 36.09 0.27 -2.65
N ARG A 2 35.75 -0.99 -2.86
CA ARG A 2 34.43 -1.40 -3.37
C ARG A 2 33.45 -1.37 -2.20
N ASN A 3 32.40 -0.56 -2.26
CA ASN A 3 31.33 -0.57 -1.28
C ASN A 3 30.59 -1.91 -1.37
N VAL A 4 30.84 -2.78 -0.41
CA VAL A 4 30.06 -4.02 -0.24
C VAL A 4 28.77 -3.63 0.47
N TRP A 5 27.67 -3.72 -0.25
CA TRP A 5 26.34 -3.52 0.34
C TRP A 5 25.94 -4.79 1.09
N ILE A 6 25.95 -4.73 2.42
CA ILE A 6 25.44 -5.81 3.26
C ILE A 6 23.92 -5.66 3.32
N PHE A 7 23.20 -6.56 2.67
CA PHE A 7 21.75 -6.65 2.81
C PHE A 7 21.42 -7.49 4.05
N PRO A 8 20.39 -7.12 4.86
CA PRO A 8 19.91 -8.00 5.90
C PRO A 8 19.28 -9.25 5.26
N VAL A 9 20.00 -10.34 5.28
CA VAL A 9 19.61 -11.62 4.71
C VAL A 9 19.42 -12.60 5.86
N LYS A 10 18.24 -13.20 6.00
CA LYS A 10 18.06 -14.39 6.84
C LYS A 10 18.32 -15.62 5.99
N VAL A 11 19.34 -16.38 6.35
CA VAL A 11 19.64 -17.69 5.74
C VAL A 11 18.79 -18.73 6.48
N THR A 12 17.99 -19.50 5.74
CA THR A 12 17.30 -20.69 6.27
C THR A 12 18.19 -21.91 6.05
N ASP A 13 17.96 -23.01 6.80
CA ASP A 13 18.77 -24.23 6.77
C ASP A 13 18.93 -24.89 5.37
N ASN A 14 18.14 -24.46 4.38
CA ASN A 14 18.21 -24.93 2.98
C ASN A 14 18.93 -23.96 2.03
N HIS A 15 19.80 -23.09 2.49
CA HIS A 15 20.56 -22.12 1.67
C HIS A 15 19.68 -21.18 0.81
N LYS A 16 18.41 -21.03 1.13
CA LYS A 16 17.49 -20.14 0.43
C LYS A 16 17.64 -18.72 0.97
N VAL A 17 18.12 -17.83 0.11
CA VAL A 17 18.23 -16.40 0.45
C VAL A 17 16.84 -15.76 0.38
N ILE A 18 16.27 -15.43 1.53
CA ILE A 18 15.00 -14.70 1.60
C ILE A 18 15.30 -13.24 1.87
N ILE A 19 14.90 -12.37 0.95
CA ILE A 19 15.12 -10.93 1.04
C ILE A 19 13.85 -10.26 1.59
N GLU A 20 14.01 -9.28 2.47
CA GLU A 20 12.88 -8.50 2.94
C GLU A 20 12.18 -7.79 1.77
N LYS A 21 10.86 -7.87 1.73
CA LYS A 21 10.04 -7.21 0.70
C LYS A 21 10.38 -5.72 0.58
N LYS A 22 10.61 -5.04 1.70
CA LYS A 22 11.00 -3.63 1.75
C LYS A 22 12.25 -3.33 0.90
N VAL A 23 13.28 -4.18 0.99
CA VAL A 23 14.53 -4.01 0.22
C VAL A 23 14.25 -4.10 -1.28
N ILE A 24 13.38 -5.02 -1.68
CA ILE A 24 13.00 -5.20 -3.09
C ILE A 24 12.23 -3.97 -3.58
N ASP A 25 11.25 -3.52 -2.80
CA ASP A 25 10.44 -2.35 -3.14
C ASP A 25 11.31 -1.07 -3.24
N ASP A 26 12.26 -0.89 -2.33
CA ASP A 26 13.17 0.25 -2.36
C ASP A 26 14.11 0.21 -3.58
N ASN A 27 14.61 -0.98 -3.94
CA ASN A 27 15.43 -1.15 -5.13
C ASN A 27 14.63 -0.90 -6.41
N PHE A 28 13.37 -1.36 -6.46
CA PHE A 28 12.47 -1.09 -7.58
C PHE A 28 12.24 0.42 -7.72
N LYS A 29 11.89 1.12 -6.64
CA LYS A 29 11.68 2.59 -6.64
C LYS A 29 12.93 3.36 -7.10
N LYS A 30 14.13 2.92 -6.69
CA LYS A 30 15.40 3.53 -7.14
C LYS A 30 15.58 3.38 -8.64
N LYS A 31 15.31 2.20 -9.20
CA LYS A 31 15.37 1.93 -10.65
C LYS A 31 14.32 2.73 -11.40
N GLU A 32 13.08 2.76 -10.92
CA GLU A 32 11.99 3.54 -11.48
C GLU A 32 12.32 5.04 -11.52
N LYS A 33 12.90 5.60 -10.44
CA LYS A 33 13.35 6.99 -10.40
C LYS A 33 14.43 7.30 -11.46
N LYS A 34 15.31 6.34 -11.75
CA LYS A 34 16.29 6.48 -12.84
C LYS A 34 15.61 6.42 -14.21
N ALA A 35 14.67 5.48 -14.39
CA ALA A 35 13.92 5.31 -15.62
C ALA A 35 13.11 6.56 -15.99
N ARG A 36 12.50 7.25 -15.02
CA ARG A 36 11.77 8.50 -15.23
C ARG A 36 12.60 9.66 -15.80
N LYS A 37 13.94 9.58 -15.73
CA LYS A 37 14.85 10.60 -16.29
C LYS A 37 15.26 10.33 -17.73
N LEU A 38 14.93 9.18 -18.27
CA LEU A 38 15.22 8.81 -19.65
C LEU A 38 14.23 9.48 -20.60
N SER A 39 14.68 9.77 -21.82
CA SER A 39 13.79 10.09 -22.92
C SER A 39 12.90 8.91 -23.28
N TYR A 40 11.81 9.16 -23.98
CA TYR A 40 10.87 8.08 -24.40
C TYR A 40 11.60 7.00 -25.21
N ALA A 41 12.45 7.41 -26.17
CA ALA A 41 13.20 6.48 -27.03
C ALA A 41 14.19 5.60 -26.23
N GLU A 42 14.93 6.20 -25.29
CA GLU A 42 15.85 5.44 -24.41
C GLU A 42 15.09 4.48 -23.50
N LEU A 43 13.93 4.92 -22.97
CA LEU A 43 13.08 4.08 -22.12
C LEU A 43 12.50 2.90 -22.92
N GLU A 44 12.03 3.16 -24.14
CA GLU A 44 11.51 2.13 -25.03
C GLU A 44 12.59 1.08 -25.38
N ALA A 45 13.80 1.51 -25.73
CA ALA A 45 14.90 0.62 -26.04
C ALA A 45 15.24 -0.28 -24.82
N LYS A 46 15.35 0.30 -23.63
CA LYS A 46 15.60 -0.45 -22.39
C LYS A 46 14.46 -1.39 -22.03
N ALA A 47 13.23 -0.99 -22.25
CA ALA A 47 12.06 -1.83 -21.99
C ALA A 47 12.06 -3.06 -22.94
N LYS A 48 12.36 -2.86 -24.21
CA LYS A 48 12.50 -3.94 -25.20
C LYS A 48 13.63 -4.91 -24.86
N GLU A 49 14.80 -4.39 -24.47
CA GLU A 49 15.95 -5.20 -24.04
C GLU A 49 15.69 -6.02 -22.78
N SER A 50 14.92 -5.47 -21.84
CA SER A 50 14.62 -6.11 -20.56
C SER A 50 13.40 -7.04 -20.58
N GLN A 51 12.73 -7.24 -21.72
CA GLN A 51 11.58 -8.12 -21.83
C GLN A 51 11.97 -9.57 -21.49
N SER A 52 11.10 -10.22 -20.73
CA SER A 52 11.22 -11.65 -20.44
C SER A 52 9.88 -12.34 -20.64
N THR A 53 9.91 -13.44 -21.37
CA THR A 53 8.73 -14.31 -21.56
C THR A 53 8.47 -15.21 -20.36
N ARG A 54 9.43 -15.29 -19.43
CA ARG A 54 9.31 -16.07 -18.19
C ARG A 54 9.48 -15.15 -16.99
N THR A 55 8.51 -15.14 -16.09
CA THR A 55 8.60 -14.46 -14.80
C THR A 55 9.15 -15.43 -13.76
N SER A 56 10.13 -14.99 -12.97
CA SER A 56 10.61 -15.73 -11.81
C SER A 56 9.78 -15.39 -10.59
N VAL A 57 9.54 -16.39 -9.75
CA VAL A 57 8.92 -16.21 -8.43
C VAL A 57 10.01 -15.92 -7.42
N ARG A 58 9.73 -14.96 -6.53
CA ARG A 58 10.61 -14.62 -5.42
C ARG A 58 9.82 -14.73 -4.11
N GLU A 59 10.39 -15.42 -3.14
CA GLU A 59 9.85 -15.43 -1.78
C GLU A 59 10.40 -14.24 -0.99
N THR A 60 9.51 -13.60 -0.21
CA THR A 60 9.86 -12.42 0.59
C THR A 60 9.27 -12.53 1.98
N ILE A 61 9.96 -11.96 2.98
CA ILE A 61 9.43 -11.77 4.32
C ILE A 61 8.89 -10.34 4.42
N SER A 62 7.67 -10.20 4.96
CA SER A 62 7.09 -8.90 5.29
C SER A 62 6.45 -8.94 6.67
N GLN A 63 6.53 -7.82 7.39
CA GLN A 63 5.79 -7.63 8.63
C GLN A 63 4.42 -7.01 8.31
N THR A 64 3.38 -7.54 8.94
CA THR A 64 2.02 -7.01 8.83
C THR A 64 1.46 -6.71 10.22
N TYR A 65 0.64 -5.66 10.32
CA TYR A 65 -0.06 -5.35 11.57
C TYR A 65 -1.32 -6.22 11.67
N LYS A 66 -1.52 -6.84 12.85
CA LYS A 66 -2.77 -7.54 13.17
C LYS A 66 -3.89 -6.49 13.22
N ARG A 67 -4.96 -6.73 12.49
CA ARG A 67 -6.14 -5.85 12.44
C ARG A 67 -7.36 -6.60 12.99
N ASN A 68 -8.25 -5.87 13.64
CA ASN A 68 -9.50 -6.42 14.15
C ASN A 68 -10.57 -6.43 13.04
N PRO A 69 -11.09 -7.60 12.62
CA PRO A 69 -12.09 -7.68 11.56
C PRO A 69 -13.41 -6.99 11.93
N TYR A 70 -13.77 -6.92 13.20
CA TYR A 70 -14.99 -6.23 13.64
C TYR A 70 -14.89 -4.72 13.47
N ILE A 71 -13.72 -4.13 13.71
CA ILE A 71 -13.46 -2.71 13.49
C ILE A 71 -13.52 -2.40 11.99
N ALA A 72 -12.90 -3.24 11.16
CA ALA A 72 -12.91 -3.08 9.71
C ALA A 72 -14.34 -3.15 9.15
N GLU A 73 -15.12 -4.12 9.56
CA GLU A 73 -16.50 -4.29 9.12
C GLU A 73 -17.40 -3.14 9.63
N TYR A 74 -17.22 -2.71 10.87
CA TYR A 74 -17.93 -1.57 11.42
C TYR A 74 -17.69 -0.29 10.61
N ALA A 75 -16.44 0.00 10.24
CA ALA A 75 -16.10 1.17 9.43
C ALA A 75 -16.78 1.13 8.06
N LYS A 76 -16.85 -0.04 7.40
CA LYS A 76 -17.55 -0.21 6.12
C LYS A 76 -19.06 0.01 6.24
N ARG A 77 -19.70 -0.56 7.26
CA ARG A 77 -21.14 -0.38 7.50
C ARG A 77 -21.48 1.08 7.82
N ARG A 78 -20.68 1.73 8.66
CA ARG A 78 -20.84 3.14 8.99
C ARG A 78 -20.72 4.04 7.75
N ALA A 79 -19.80 3.72 6.83
CA ALA A 79 -19.65 4.45 5.57
C ALA A 79 -20.84 4.28 4.62
N ASN A 80 -21.65 3.24 4.81
CA ASN A 80 -22.87 2.97 4.05
C ASN A 80 -22.66 3.09 2.52
N GLY A 81 -21.57 2.52 2.02
CA GLY A 81 -21.23 2.54 0.60
C GLY A 81 -20.69 3.87 0.06
N VAL A 82 -20.44 4.87 0.92
CA VAL A 82 -19.94 6.19 0.53
C VAL A 82 -18.55 6.42 1.12
N CYS A 83 -17.63 6.91 0.31
CA CYS A 83 -16.27 7.24 0.76
C CYS A 83 -16.28 8.34 1.82
N GLN A 84 -15.71 8.08 2.99
CA GLN A 84 -15.66 9.07 4.07
C GLN A 84 -14.72 10.25 3.79
N LEU A 85 -13.84 10.18 2.76
CA LEU A 85 -12.98 11.31 2.38
C LEU A 85 -13.62 12.19 1.30
N CYS A 86 -14.02 11.63 0.16
CA CYS A 86 -14.51 12.42 -0.96
C CYS A 86 -16.05 12.47 -1.09
N GLY A 87 -16.78 11.64 -0.35
CA GLY A 87 -18.24 11.61 -0.41
C GLY A 87 -18.81 10.89 -1.65
N ILE A 88 -17.96 10.26 -2.48
CA ILE A 88 -18.41 9.54 -3.67
C ILE A 88 -18.79 8.11 -3.28
N SER A 89 -19.83 7.57 -3.90
CA SER A 89 -20.26 6.18 -3.74
C SER A 89 -19.18 5.20 -4.17
N ALA A 90 -19.19 4.00 -3.57
CA ALA A 90 -18.28 2.92 -3.92
C ALA A 90 -18.28 2.65 -5.44
N PRO A 91 -17.11 2.39 -6.04
CA PRO A 91 -16.96 2.32 -7.50
C PRO A 91 -17.66 1.10 -8.11
N PHE A 92 -17.85 0.07 -7.34
CA PHE A 92 -18.50 -1.18 -7.72
C PHE A 92 -18.95 -1.96 -6.49
N LYS A 93 -19.71 -3.02 -6.72
CA LYS A 93 -20.05 -4.01 -5.69
C LYS A 93 -19.16 -5.23 -5.82
N ASN A 94 -18.79 -5.83 -4.69
CA ASN A 94 -18.04 -7.09 -4.67
C ASN A 94 -18.94 -8.27 -5.10
N LYS A 95 -18.39 -9.48 -5.13
CA LYS A 95 -19.14 -10.71 -5.54
C LYS A 95 -20.33 -11.04 -4.61
N LEU A 96 -20.35 -10.47 -3.42
CA LEU A 96 -21.45 -10.63 -2.44
C LEU A 96 -22.52 -9.54 -2.58
N GLY A 97 -22.38 -8.61 -3.54
CA GLY A 97 -23.29 -7.51 -3.74
C GLY A 97 -23.06 -6.30 -2.82
N GLU A 98 -22.00 -6.31 -2.03
CA GLU A 98 -21.68 -5.23 -1.09
C GLU A 98 -20.87 -4.12 -1.76
N PRO A 99 -21.10 -2.84 -1.41
CA PRO A 99 -20.29 -1.72 -1.91
C PRO A 99 -18.80 -1.91 -1.57
N TYR A 100 -17.93 -1.81 -2.57
CA TYR A 100 -16.50 -1.99 -2.35
C TYR A 100 -15.84 -0.72 -1.84
N LEU A 101 -15.48 -0.74 -0.57
CA LEU A 101 -14.64 0.27 0.08
C LEU A 101 -13.48 -0.42 0.80
N GLU A 102 -12.37 0.30 0.93
CA GLU A 102 -11.17 -0.17 1.61
C GLU A 102 -11.04 0.51 2.98
N THR A 103 -10.72 -0.26 4.01
CA THR A 103 -10.50 0.31 5.36
C THR A 103 -9.13 0.93 5.47
N HIS A 104 -9.06 2.09 6.12
CA HIS A 104 -7.84 2.87 6.33
C HIS A 104 -7.77 3.38 7.77
N HIS A 105 -6.57 3.37 8.37
CA HIS A 105 -6.33 4.00 9.66
C HIS A 105 -5.87 5.43 9.44
N ILE A 106 -6.61 6.40 9.97
CA ILE A 106 -6.33 7.84 9.81
C ILE A 106 -4.91 8.15 10.29
N GLU A 107 -4.57 7.69 11.50
CA GLU A 107 -3.19 7.61 11.94
C GLU A 107 -2.67 6.18 11.72
N TRP A 108 -1.60 6.06 10.96
CA TRP A 108 -1.09 4.78 10.52
C TRP A 108 -0.63 3.91 11.69
N LEU A 109 -0.97 2.62 11.68
CA LEU A 109 -0.50 1.66 12.68
C LEU A 109 1.04 1.64 12.76
N SER A 110 1.74 1.80 11.64
CA SER A 110 3.21 1.89 11.57
C SER A 110 3.80 3.14 12.21
N LYS A 111 2.96 4.14 12.49
CA LYS A 111 3.33 5.40 13.16
C LYS A 111 2.75 5.51 14.57
N GLY A 112 2.33 4.39 15.15
CA GLY A 112 1.75 4.33 16.49
C GLY A 112 0.24 4.59 16.56
N GLY A 113 -0.45 4.63 15.44
CA GLY A 113 -1.91 4.70 15.40
C GLY A 113 -2.56 3.45 16.01
N SER A 114 -3.74 3.62 16.60
CA SER A 114 -4.50 2.54 17.23
C SER A 114 -5.44 1.85 16.24
N ASP A 115 -5.70 0.55 16.46
CA ASP A 115 -6.75 -0.17 15.73
C ASP A 115 -8.09 -0.02 16.48
N THR A 116 -8.74 1.13 16.28
CA THR A 116 -9.98 1.53 16.95
C THR A 116 -11.00 2.08 15.94
N ILE A 117 -12.27 2.10 16.31
CA ILE A 117 -13.36 2.62 15.48
C ILE A 117 -13.17 4.11 15.16
N ASP A 118 -12.56 4.89 16.06
CA ASP A 118 -12.31 6.33 15.89
C ASP A 118 -11.15 6.60 14.93
N ASN A 119 -10.24 5.64 14.78
CA ASN A 119 -9.08 5.75 13.89
C ASN A 119 -9.27 4.99 12.57
N THR A 120 -10.38 4.28 12.38
CA THR A 120 -10.61 3.46 11.17
C THR A 120 -11.78 4.01 10.36
N VAL A 121 -11.55 4.22 9.06
CA VAL A 121 -12.51 4.74 8.09
C VAL A 121 -12.60 3.84 6.87
N ALA A 122 -13.67 3.96 6.08
CA ALA A 122 -13.82 3.26 4.82
C ALA A 122 -13.76 4.24 3.64
N LEU A 123 -12.88 3.97 2.70
CA LEU A 123 -12.50 4.87 1.62
C LEU A 123 -12.70 4.23 0.25
N TYR A 124 -12.99 5.05 -0.75
CA TYR A 124 -12.81 4.73 -2.16
C TYR A 124 -11.34 4.33 -2.43
N PRO A 125 -11.05 3.32 -3.26
CA PRO A 125 -9.67 2.83 -3.47
C PRO A 125 -8.66 3.91 -3.83
N ASN A 126 -9.03 4.86 -4.70
CA ASN A 126 -8.15 5.97 -5.06
C ASN A 126 -7.88 6.91 -3.87
N CYS A 127 -8.89 7.17 -3.03
CA CYS A 127 -8.72 7.95 -1.82
C CYS A 127 -7.82 7.23 -0.80
N HIS A 128 -8.00 5.92 -0.64
CA HIS A 128 -7.12 5.10 0.19
C HIS A 128 -5.67 5.15 -0.30
N LYS A 129 -5.47 5.00 -1.60
CA LYS A 129 -4.13 5.12 -2.20
C LYS A 129 -3.54 6.52 -2.04
N LYS A 130 -4.36 7.58 -2.20
CA LYS A 130 -3.96 8.98 -1.96
C LYS A 130 -3.45 9.17 -0.54
N MET A 131 -4.17 8.65 0.47
CA MET A 131 -3.75 8.73 1.88
C MET A 131 -2.37 8.11 2.11
N HIS A 132 -2.07 6.96 1.47
CA HIS A 132 -0.77 6.31 1.58
C HIS A 132 0.36 7.01 0.82
N ILE A 133 0.06 7.78 -0.22
CA ILE A 133 1.08 8.47 -1.03
C ILE A 133 1.37 9.86 -0.49
N LEU A 134 0.33 10.64 -0.18
CA LEU A 134 0.44 12.04 0.19
C LEU A 134 0.52 12.26 1.70
N ASP A 135 -0.10 11.40 2.51
CA ASP A 135 -0.20 11.53 3.98
C ASP A 135 -0.60 12.94 4.43
N SER A 136 -1.55 13.55 3.70
CA SER A 136 -1.96 14.94 3.85
C SER A 136 -2.61 15.19 5.22
N LEU A 137 -2.14 16.21 5.94
CA LEU A 137 -2.74 16.63 7.22
C LEU A 137 -4.18 17.14 7.03
N GLU A 138 -4.47 17.79 5.92
CA GLU A 138 -5.82 18.26 5.59
C GLU A 138 -6.79 17.10 5.40
N ASP A 139 -6.41 16.08 4.62
CA ASP A 139 -7.23 14.89 4.43
C ASP A 139 -7.48 14.16 5.77
N LYS A 140 -6.45 14.07 6.64
CA LYS A 140 -6.60 13.51 7.99
C LYS A 140 -7.57 14.31 8.85
N ARG A 141 -7.52 15.65 8.77
CA ARG A 141 -8.45 16.53 9.49
C ARG A 141 -9.89 16.28 9.04
N VAL A 142 -10.15 16.26 7.74
CA VAL A 142 -11.47 15.95 7.17
C VAL A 142 -11.97 14.59 7.65
N LEU A 143 -11.10 13.56 7.65
CA LEU A 143 -11.49 12.24 8.11
C LEU A 143 -11.81 12.20 9.60
N LYS A 144 -11.00 12.88 10.44
CA LYS A 144 -11.29 12.98 11.89
C LYS A 144 -12.61 13.70 12.17
N GLU A 145 -12.93 14.75 11.43
CA GLU A 145 -14.18 15.47 11.56
C GLU A 145 -15.39 14.61 11.17
N ARG A 146 -15.31 13.92 10.03
CA ARG A 146 -16.39 13.05 9.53
C ARG A 146 -16.53 11.73 10.28
N ASN A 147 -15.52 11.35 11.06
CA ASN A 147 -15.51 10.14 11.86
C ASN A 147 -16.02 10.36 13.29
N ARG A 148 -16.38 11.59 13.66
CA ARG A 148 -17.04 11.90 14.94
C ARG A 148 -18.48 11.40 14.90
N TYR A 149 -18.93 10.88 16.05
CA TYR A 149 -20.31 10.41 16.27
C TYR A 149 -21.21 11.59 16.60
#